data_423a934151cc652c7529ec4fb440f0b9
#
_entry.id   423a934151cc652c7529ec4fb440f0b9
#
_cell.length_a   1.000
_cell.length_b   1.000
_cell.length_c   1.000
_cell.angle_alpha   90.00
_cell.angle_beta   90.00
_cell.angle_gamma   90.00
#
_symmetry.space_group_name_H-M   'P 1'
#
loop_
_entity.id
_entity.type
_entity.pdbx_description
1 polymer ?
#
loop_
_entity_poly.entity_id
_entity_poly.type
_entity_poly.pdbx_seq_one_letter_code
_entity_poly.pdbx_strand_id
1 'polypeptide(L)'
;VSAARETAAKKRRKPLSKNARRGILAGVVVVAVLGIALGTKVVSTDDPLAQGSVQFDPATFGAENFPTVQEGVEERAVDAVTLAEAIAADPEAAAAEYAVQSSGGPVFSVEFEGVVGEGQSGIYEVAVEGVRADLLIRVQTGPAINGTELRDATGDIAFGQFTNQIEYQNAAAALNDELKIEVLADVDTTALTGKTVSITGAFTLVNPSGWLVTPVKVDVE
;
A
#
# COMPACT_ATOMS: atom_id res chain seq x y z
N VAL A 1 -23.94 67.17 -42.28
CA VAL A 1 -24.71 65.95 -41.88
C VAL A 1 -24.23 65.58 -40.50
N SER A 2 -25.04 65.93 -39.47
CA SER A 2 -24.79 65.82 -38.07
C SER A 2 -25.30 64.44 -37.59
N ALA A 3 -24.44 63.62 -37.06
CA ALA A 3 -24.82 62.34 -36.43
C ALA A 3 -24.96 62.53 -34.92
N ALA A 4 -26.22 62.44 -34.45
CA ALA A 4 -26.54 62.48 -33.03
C ALA A 4 -26.09 61.17 -32.35
N ARG A 5 -25.24 61.31 -31.33
CA ARG A 5 -24.87 60.22 -30.41
C ARG A 5 -25.93 60.15 -29.30
N GLU A 6 -26.73 59.15 -29.34
CA GLU A 6 -27.65 58.78 -28.26
C GLU A 6 -26.89 58.12 -27.11
N THR A 7 -26.74 58.82 -26.00
CA THR A 7 -26.09 58.34 -24.77
C THR A 7 -27.16 57.59 -23.92
N ALA A 8 -27.13 56.29 -23.95
CA ALA A 8 -27.94 55.48 -23.07
C ALA A 8 -27.54 55.66 -21.60
N ALA A 9 -28.41 56.34 -20.83
CA ALA A 9 -28.23 56.56 -19.40
C ALA A 9 -28.27 55.25 -18.60
N LYS A 10 -27.12 54.84 -18.11
CA LYS A 10 -26.93 53.67 -17.22
C LYS A 10 -27.62 53.93 -15.89
N LYS A 11 -28.83 53.35 -15.69
CA LYS A 11 -29.67 53.50 -14.49
C LYS A 11 -28.90 52.95 -13.27
N ARG A 12 -28.35 53.82 -12.43
CA ARG A 12 -27.65 53.46 -11.18
C ARG A 12 -28.65 52.88 -10.21
N ARG A 13 -28.53 51.55 -9.92
CA ARG A 13 -29.28 50.88 -8.88
C ARG A 13 -28.93 51.47 -7.52
N LYS A 14 -29.91 51.91 -6.75
CA LYS A 14 -29.71 52.42 -5.38
C LYS A 14 -29.13 51.28 -4.51
N PRO A 15 -28.12 51.55 -3.67
CA PRO A 15 -27.60 50.55 -2.76
C PRO A 15 -28.66 50.14 -1.74
N LEU A 16 -28.83 48.84 -1.53
CA LEU A 16 -29.72 48.27 -0.54
C LEU A 16 -29.42 48.81 0.86
N SER A 17 -30.43 49.12 1.64
CA SER A 17 -30.28 49.56 3.04
C SER A 17 -29.62 48.49 3.89
N LYS A 18 -28.93 48.88 4.97
CA LYS A 18 -28.27 47.94 5.89
C LYS A 18 -29.23 46.86 6.41
N ASN A 19 -30.50 47.25 6.69
CA ASN A 19 -31.51 46.32 7.16
C ASN A 19 -31.98 45.34 6.07
N ALA A 20 -32.11 45.81 4.81
CA ALA A 20 -32.40 44.94 3.69
C ALA A 20 -31.30 43.90 3.41
N ARG A 21 -30.03 44.30 3.54
CA ARG A 21 -28.87 43.38 3.42
C ARG A 21 -28.85 42.33 4.53
N ARG A 22 -29.18 42.73 5.79
CA ARG A 22 -29.26 41.80 6.92
C ARG A 22 -30.43 40.82 6.71
N GLY A 23 -31.57 41.26 6.24
CA GLY A 23 -32.71 40.40 5.93
C GLY A 23 -32.41 39.38 4.84
N ILE A 24 -31.73 39.80 3.75
CA ILE A 24 -31.31 38.89 2.67
C ILE A 24 -30.32 37.87 3.19
N LEU A 25 -29.34 38.29 4.00
CA LEU A 25 -28.35 37.40 4.60
C LEU A 25 -28.99 36.34 5.52
N ALA A 26 -29.91 36.77 6.37
CA ALA A 26 -30.68 35.87 7.24
C ALA A 26 -31.53 34.87 6.42
N GLY A 27 -32.18 35.33 5.33
CA GLY A 27 -32.93 34.46 4.43
C GLY A 27 -32.05 33.39 3.75
N VAL A 28 -30.87 33.77 3.29
CA VAL A 28 -29.89 32.83 2.68
C VAL A 28 -29.42 31.78 3.71
N VAL A 29 -29.13 32.19 4.95
CA VAL A 29 -28.73 31.26 6.01
C VAL A 29 -29.85 30.27 6.34
N VAL A 30 -31.11 30.74 6.44
CA VAL A 30 -32.26 29.85 6.68
C VAL A 30 -32.45 28.85 5.55
N VAL A 31 -32.34 29.28 4.31
CA VAL A 31 -32.45 28.38 3.15
C VAL A 31 -31.30 27.35 3.12
N ALA A 32 -30.08 27.79 3.46
CA ALA A 32 -28.95 26.88 3.56
C ALA A 32 -29.11 25.83 4.67
N VAL A 33 -29.56 26.24 5.87
CA VAL A 33 -29.82 25.32 6.98
C VAL A 33 -30.96 24.35 6.65
N LEU A 34 -32.03 24.81 6.02
CA LEU A 34 -33.12 23.95 5.56
C LEU A 34 -32.65 22.98 4.46
N GLY A 35 -31.80 23.43 3.54
CA GLY A 35 -31.22 22.59 2.50
C GLY A 35 -30.34 21.49 3.09
N ILE A 36 -29.53 21.81 4.09
CA ILE A 36 -28.71 20.83 4.84
C ILE A 36 -29.61 19.85 5.61
N ALA A 37 -30.59 20.35 6.35
CA ALA A 37 -31.49 19.51 7.15
C ALA A 37 -32.33 18.53 6.29
N LEU A 38 -32.77 18.96 5.11
CA LEU A 38 -33.52 18.12 4.17
C LEU A 38 -32.66 17.20 3.33
N GLY A 39 -31.38 17.56 3.13
CA GLY A 39 -30.42 16.76 2.37
C GLY A 39 -29.56 15.81 3.24
N THR A 40 -29.60 15.97 4.57
CA THR A 40 -28.82 15.12 5.48
C THR A 40 -29.62 13.90 5.87
N LYS A 41 -29.22 12.73 5.38
CA LYS A 41 -29.75 11.45 5.84
C LYS A 41 -28.92 11.01 7.04
N VAL A 42 -29.49 11.07 8.24
CA VAL A 42 -28.88 10.49 9.44
C VAL A 42 -29.09 8.98 9.37
N VAL A 43 -28.01 8.24 9.17
CA VAL A 43 -28.02 6.77 9.20
C VAL A 43 -27.67 6.34 10.62
N SER A 44 -28.57 5.61 11.27
CA SER A 44 -28.34 5.01 12.58
C SER A 44 -27.40 3.82 12.42
N THR A 45 -26.56 3.54 13.39
CA THR A 45 -25.63 2.37 13.39
C THR A 45 -26.39 1.04 13.27
N ASP A 46 -27.69 1.03 13.60
CA ASP A 46 -28.57 -0.13 13.51
C ASP A 46 -29.36 -0.19 12.17
N ASP A 47 -29.13 0.73 11.24
CA ASP A 47 -29.81 0.73 9.94
C ASP A 47 -29.27 -0.45 9.10
N PRO A 48 -30.17 -1.32 8.54
CA PRO A 48 -29.76 -2.41 7.65
C PRO A 48 -28.92 -1.95 6.45
N LEU A 49 -29.04 -0.69 6.03
CA LEU A 49 -28.21 -0.08 4.99
C LEU A 49 -26.79 0.31 5.50
N ALA A 50 -26.62 0.49 6.82
CA ALA A 50 -25.30 0.66 7.44
C ALA A 50 -24.63 -0.69 7.73
N GLN A 51 -25.40 -1.75 7.90
CA GLN A 51 -24.92 -3.14 8.09
C GLN A 51 -24.64 -3.87 6.77
N GLY A 52 -24.88 -3.24 5.62
CA GLY A 52 -24.72 -3.85 4.29
C GLY A 52 -23.29 -3.85 3.74
N SER A 53 -22.32 -3.21 4.40
CA SER A 53 -20.90 -3.47 4.17
C SER A 53 -20.43 -4.45 5.24
N VAL A 54 -20.10 -5.67 4.88
CA VAL A 54 -19.29 -6.55 5.74
C VAL A 54 -18.12 -5.71 6.19
N GLN A 55 -18.06 -5.39 7.49
CA GLN A 55 -16.97 -4.59 8.03
C GLN A 55 -15.68 -5.35 7.75
N PHE A 56 -14.73 -4.71 7.09
CA PHE A 56 -13.42 -5.31 6.80
C PHE A 56 -12.77 -5.74 8.13
N ASP A 57 -12.50 -7.02 8.26
CA ASP A 57 -11.78 -7.61 9.38
C ASP A 57 -10.37 -7.99 8.95
N PRO A 58 -9.34 -7.26 9.41
CA PRO A 58 -7.96 -7.52 9.00
C PRO A 58 -7.47 -8.93 9.34
N ALA A 59 -7.81 -9.47 10.51
CA ALA A 59 -7.34 -10.78 10.95
C ALA A 59 -7.91 -11.90 10.07
N THR A 60 -9.23 -11.86 9.82
CA THR A 60 -9.88 -12.78 8.89
C THR A 60 -9.28 -12.66 7.49
N PHE A 61 -9.07 -11.43 7.01
CA PHE A 61 -8.47 -11.20 5.69
C PHE A 61 -7.06 -11.79 5.58
N GLY A 62 -6.21 -11.58 6.59
CA GLY A 62 -4.85 -12.13 6.64
C GLY A 62 -4.86 -13.65 6.56
N ALA A 63 -5.58 -14.30 7.46
CA ALA A 63 -5.66 -15.76 7.54
C ALA A 63 -6.23 -16.41 6.26
N GLU A 64 -7.22 -15.79 5.63
CA GLU A 64 -7.83 -16.32 4.40
C GLU A 64 -6.95 -16.13 3.16
N ASN A 65 -6.17 -15.04 3.08
CA ASN A 65 -5.44 -14.69 1.86
C ASN A 65 -3.95 -15.04 1.92
N PHE A 66 -3.34 -15.13 3.10
CA PHE A 66 -1.90 -15.40 3.22
C PHE A 66 -1.47 -16.69 2.52
N PRO A 67 -2.16 -17.84 2.62
CA PRO A 67 -1.74 -19.04 1.92
C PRO A 67 -1.67 -18.87 0.40
N THR A 68 -2.64 -18.16 -0.19
CA THR A 68 -2.65 -17.88 -1.64
C THR A 68 -1.53 -16.91 -2.04
N VAL A 69 -1.25 -15.90 -1.20
CA VAL A 69 -0.14 -14.98 -1.42
C VAL A 69 1.19 -15.71 -1.32
N GLN A 70 1.36 -16.57 -0.32
CA GLN A 70 2.56 -17.39 -0.14
C GLN A 70 2.82 -18.26 -1.37
N GLU A 71 1.83 -19.07 -1.79
CA GLU A 71 1.92 -19.90 -3.00
C GLU A 71 2.25 -19.07 -4.24
N GLY A 72 1.58 -17.92 -4.43
CA GLY A 72 1.81 -17.05 -5.56
C GLY A 72 3.19 -16.39 -5.57
N VAL A 73 3.79 -16.12 -4.41
CA VAL A 73 5.18 -15.65 -4.30
C VAL A 73 6.16 -16.78 -4.60
N GLU A 74 5.93 -17.99 -4.06
CA GLU A 74 6.76 -19.16 -4.32
C GLU A 74 6.77 -19.55 -5.81
N GLU A 75 5.62 -19.56 -6.46
CA GLU A 75 5.49 -19.86 -7.90
C GLU A 75 6.23 -18.87 -8.82
N ARG A 76 6.34 -17.60 -8.39
CA ARG A 76 6.99 -16.52 -9.13
C ARG A 76 8.44 -16.28 -8.72
N ALA A 77 8.92 -16.99 -7.71
CA ALA A 77 10.25 -16.76 -7.17
C ALA A 77 11.33 -17.04 -8.24
N VAL A 78 12.25 -16.10 -8.37
CA VAL A 78 13.41 -16.17 -9.24
C VAL A 78 14.65 -16.25 -8.38
N ASP A 79 15.60 -17.08 -8.76
CA ASP A 79 16.89 -17.16 -8.09
C ASP A 79 17.57 -15.79 -7.99
N ALA A 80 18.10 -15.45 -6.81
CA ALA A 80 18.64 -14.13 -6.53
C ALA A 80 19.82 -13.73 -7.41
N VAL A 81 20.66 -14.67 -7.86
CA VAL A 81 21.79 -14.39 -8.75
C VAL A 81 21.25 -14.00 -10.12
N THR A 82 20.33 -14.79 -10.67
CA THR A 82 19.66 -14.53 -11.93
C THR A 82 18.97 -13.18 -11.92
N LEU A 83 18.22 -12.91 -10.87
CA LEU A 83 17.49 -11.65 -10.74
C LEU A 83 18.42 -10.44 -10.56
N ALA A 84 19.52 -10.59 -9.81
CA ALA A 84 20.51 -9.55 -9.62
C ALA A 84 21.23 -9.19 -10.92
N GLU A 85 21.53 -10.18 -11.77
CA GLU A 85 22.12 -9.98 -13.09
C GLU A 85 21.15 -9.25 -14.03
N ALA A 86 19.88 -9.67 -14.06
CA ALA A 86 18.85 -9.06 -14.88
C ALA A 86 18.61 -7.59 -14.50
N ILE A 87 18.45 -7.31 -13.20
CA ILE A 87 18.27 -5.93 -12.69
C ILE A 87 19.49 -5.06 -12.94
N ALA A 88 20.71 -5.63 -12.85
CA ALA A 88 21.94 -4.88 -13.10
C ALA A 88 22.10 -4.55 -14.60
N ALA A 89 21.65 -5.43 -15.49
CA ALA A 89 21.71 -5.23 -16.94
C ALA A 89 20.68 -4.17 -17.39
N ASP A 90 19.43 -4.32 -17.02
CA ASP A 90 18.34 -3.41 -17.36
C ASP A 90 17.18 -3.57 -16.35
N PRO A 91 17.02 -2.66 -15.38
CA PRO A 91 15.97 -2.75 -14.39
C PRO A 91 14.54 -2.69 -14.96
N GLU A 92 14.34 -1.98 -16.08
CA GLU A 92 13.01 -1.88 -16.72
C GLU A 92 12.63 -3.18 -17.42
N ALA A 93 13.58 -3.78 -18.14
CA ALA A 93 13.39 -5.07 -18.76
C ALA A 93 13.18 -6.18 -17.71
N ALA A 94 13.98 -6.19 -16.65
CA ALA A 94 13.82 -7.13 -15.53
C ALA A 94 12.44 -6.97 -14.87
N ALA A 95 11.98 -5.74 -14.66
CA ALA A 95 10.66 -5.49 -14.09
C ALA A 95 9.51 -5.93 -15.03
N ALA A 96 9.68 -5.81 -16.32
CA ALA A 96 8.69 -6.27 -17.30
C ALA A 96 8.59 -7.80 -17.36
N GLU A 97 9.70 -8.51 -17.10
CA GLU A 97 9.80 -9.97 -17.21
C GLU A 97 9.42 -10.67 -15.88
N TYR A 98 9.89 -10.16 -14.74
CA TYR A 98 9.84 -10.86 -13.45
C TYR A 98 8.98 -10.20 -12.38
N ALA A 99 8.55 -8.95 -12.57
CA ALA A 99 7.86 -8.22 -11.50
C ALA A 99 6.37 -8.08 -11.72
N VAL A 100 5.64 -8.00 -10.62
CA VAL A 100 4.26 -7.49 -10.59
C VAL A 100 4.31 -5.98 -10.41
N GLN A 101 3.61 -5.25 -11.28
CA GLN A 101 3.56 -3.79 -11.20
C GLN A 101 2.59 -3.33 -10.11
N SER A 102 3.07 -2.52 -9.18
CA SER A 102 2.24 -1.93 -8.13
C SER A 102 2.35 -0.41 -8.10
N SER A 103 1.49 0.23 -7.31
CA SER A 103 1.55 1.68 -7.10
C SER A 103 2.82 2.14 -6.36
N GLY A 104 3.48 1.23 -5.64
CA GLY A 104 4.75 1.46 -4.93
C GLY A 104 6.00 1.19 -5.77
N GLY A 105 5.83 0.65 -6.97
CA GLY A 105 6.91 0.21 -7.86
C GLY A 105 6.81 -1.28 -8.20
N PRO A 106 7.75 -1.81 -8.99
CA PRO A 106 7.77 -3.23 -9.34
C PRO A 106 8.11 -4.08 -8.13
N VAL A 107 7.28 -5.10 -7.87
CA VAL A 107 7.45 -6.09 -6.81
C VAL A 107 7.96 -7.38 -7.40
N PHE A 108 9.10 -7.83 -6.94
CA PHE A 108 9.75 -9.07 -7.35
C PHE A 108 9.56 -10.15 -6.31
N SER A 109 9.36 -11.38 -6.75
CA SER A 109 9.48 -12.57 -5.92
C SER A 109 10.87 -13.17 -6.12
N VAL A 110 11.55 -13.52 -5.04
CA VAL A 110 12.94 -13.98 -5.05
C VAL A 110 13.12 -15.18 -4.12
N GLU A 111 13.98 -16.11 -4.52
CA GLU A 111 14.48 -17.18 -3.65
C GLU A 111 16.00 -17.20 -3.61
N PHE A 112 16.56 -17.56 -2.47
CA PHE A 112 18.00 -17.68 -2.28
C PHE A 112 18.35 -18.47 -1.02
N GLU A 113 19.57 -19.01 -1.01
CA GLU A 113 20.24 -19.53 0.16
C GLU A 113 21.43 -18.63 0.49
N GLY A 114 21.68 -18.39 1.78
CA GLY A 114 22.79 -17.53 2.17
C GLY A 114 23.09 -17.57 3.65
N VAL A 115 24.23 -16.99 4.03
CA VAL A 115 24.66 -16.89 5.41
C VAL A 115 24.19 -15.57 6.00
N VAL A 116 23.50 -15.65 7.14
CA VAL A 116 22.99 -14.48 7.84
C VAL A 116 24.14 -13.72 8.52
N GLY A 117 24.27 -12.47 8.17
CA GLY A 117 25.22 -11.51 8.75
C GLY A 117 24.67 -10.80 9.97
N GLU A 118 25.16 -9.57 10.17
CA GLU A 118 24.71 -8.72 11.26
C GLU A 118 23.24 -8.30 11.05
N GLY A 119 22.52 -8.18 12.15
CA GLY A 119 21.13 -7.75 12.18
C GLY A 119 20.89 -6.60 13.13
N GLN A 120 19.95 -5.73 12.78
CA GLN A 120 19.47 -4.68 13.65
C GLN A 120 17.95 -4.57 13.58
N SER A 121 17.29 -4.58 14.74
CA SER A 121 15.85 -4.40 14.85
C SER A 121 15.02 -5.41 14.01
N GLY A 122 15.52 -6.65 13.89
CA GLY A 122 14.87 -7.70 13.12
C GLY A 122 15.03 -7.59 11.60
N ILE A 123 15.99 -6.83 11.13
CA ILE A 123 16.42 -6.82 9.73
C ILE A 123 17.86 -7.36 9.70
N TYR A 124 18.06 -8.44 8.98
CA TYR A 124 19.35 -9.10 8.84
C TYR A 124 19.90 -8.98 7.43
N GLU A 125 21.21 -8.78 7.31
CA GLU A 125 21.91 -8.93 6.04
C GLU A 125 22.08 -10.42 5.74
N VAL A 126 21.95 -10.81 4.47
CA VAL A 126 22.19 -12.18 4.03
C VAL A 126 23.20 -12.17 2.89
N ALA A 127 24.31 -12.85 3.11
CA ALA A 127 25.35 -13.04 2.10
C ALA A 127 24.99 -14.24 1.21
N VAL A 128 24.64 -13.97 -0.04
CA VAL A 128 24.25 -14.98 -1.03
C VAL A 128 25.42 -15.20 -1.98
N GLU A 129 25.84 -16.46 -2.14
CA GLU A 129 26.95 -16.82 -3.04
C GLU A 129 26.55 -16.55 -4.51
N GLY A 130 27.47 -16.00 -5.28
CA GLY A 130 27.24 -15.65 -6.70
C GLY A 130 26.61 -14.29 -6.93
N VAL A 131 26.04 -13.67 -5.90
CA VAL A 131 25.50 -12.31 -6.02
C VAL A 131 26.64 -11.29 -5.99
N ARG A 132 26.55 -10.24 -6.80
CA ARG A 132 27.54 -9.17 -6.88
C ARG A 132 27.77 -8.50 -5.50
N ALA A 133 29.02 -8.15 -5.21
CA ALA A 133 29.44 -7.68 -3.89
C ALA A 133 28.87 -6.30 -3.47
N ASP A 134 28.34 -5.52 -4.41
CA ASP A 134 27.71 -4.21 -4.16
C ASP A 134 26.19 -4.29 -3.97
N LEU A 135 25.58 -5.48 -4.08
CA LEU A 135 24.18 -5.71 -3.75
C LEU A 135 24.04 -6.16 -2.30
N LEU A 136 23.31 -5.37 -1.51
CA LEU A 136 22.96 -5.68 -0.15
C LEU A 136 21.55 -6.31 -0.10
N ILE A 137 21.48 -7.60 0.22
CA ILE A 137 20.23 -8.31 0.46
C ILE A 137 19.95 -8.30 1.95
N ARG A 138 18.78 -7.82 2.34
CA ARG A 138 18.33 -7.77 3.73
C ARG A 138 16.94 -8.41 3.84
N VAL A 139 16.69 -9.08 4.96
CA VAL A 139 15.46 -9.81 5.24
C VAL A 139 14.80 -9.26 6.48
N GLN A 140 13.50 -9.03 6.43
CA GLN A 140 12.70 -8.64 7.59
C GLN A 140 12.28 -9.90 8.36
N THR A 141 12.67 -10.02 9.62
CA THR A 141 12.33 -11.17 10.49
C THR A 141 11.54 -10.74 11.74
N GLY A 142 11.10 -9.50 11.80
CA GLY A 142 10.32 -8.96 12.92
C GLY A 142 11.18 -8.36 14.04
N PRO A 143 10.60 -7.93 15.15
CA PRO A 143 9.16 -8.03 15.49
C PRO A 143 8.24 -7.11 14.65
N ALA A 144 8.79 -6.05 14.04
CA ALA A 144 8.05 -5.16 13.15
C ALA A 144 8.36 -5.51 11.70
N ILE A 145 7.36 -5.99 10.98
CA ILE A 145 7.42 -6.20 9.53
C ILE A 145 6.53 -5.14 8.91
N ASN A 146 7.12 -4.34 8.01
CA ASN A 146 6.46 -3.23 7.38
C ASN A 146 6.56 -3.37 5.86
N GLY A 147 5.65 -2.69 5.17
CA GLY A 147 5.61 -2.66 3.72
C GLY A 147 4.34 -3.28 3.15
N THR A 148 4.25 -3.26 1.84
CA THR A 148 3.07 -3.73 1.09
C THR A 148 3.43 -4.84 0.12
N GLU A 149 4.65 -5.36 0.20
CA GLU A 149 5.21 -6.33 -0.73
C GLU A 149 4.31 -7.56 -0.87
N LEU A 150 3.86 -8.15 0.25
CA LEU A 150 3.03 -9.35 0.22
C LEU A 150 1.65 -9.09 -0.39
N ARG A 151 1.04 -7.94 -0.12
CA ARG A 151 -0.23 -7.56 -0.74
C ARG A 151 -0.09 -7.39 -2.26
N ASP A 152 1.04 -6.83 -2.69
CA ASP A 152 1.25 -6.40 -4.06
C ASP A 152 1.94 -7.47 -4.93
N ALA A 153 2.54 -8.51 -4.33
CA ALA A 153 3.40 -9.49 -4.98
C ALA A 153 2.68 -10.36 -6.03
N THR A 154 1.40 -10.66 -5.85
CA THR A 154 0.63 -11.49 -6.79
C THR A 154 -0.16 -10.67 -7.81
N GLY A 155 -0.48 -9.41 -7.48
CA GLY A 155 -1.36 -8.55 -8.27
C GLY A 155 -2.85 -8.84 -8.09
N ASP A 156 -3.22 -9.81 -7.25
CA ASP A 156 -4.61 -10.25 -7.06
C ASP A 156 -5.37 -9.38 -6.07
N ILE A 157 -4.65 -8.70 -5.16
CA ILE A 157 -5.23 -7.82 -4.15
C ILE A 157 -5.21 -6.38 -4.64
N ALA A 158 -6.31 -5.95 -5.25
CA ALA A 158 -6.43 -4.61 -5.83
C ALA A 158 -7.23 -3.66 -4.93
N PHE A 159 -6.89 -2.36 -4.97
CA PHE A 159 -7.57 -1.31 -4.19
C PHE A 159 -9.10 -1.31 -4.36
N GLY A 160 -9.59 -1.65 -5.56
CA GLY A 160 -11.03 -1.69 -5.84
C GLY A 160 -11.83 -2.75 -5.06
N GLN A 161 -11.17 -3.66 -4.36
CA GLN A 161 -11.80 -4.66 -3.49
C GLN A 161 -12.10 -4.09 -2.08
N PHE A 162 -11.62 -2.90 -1.77
CA PHE A 162 -11.73 -2.24 -0.46
C PHE A 162 -12.57 -0.97 -0.53
N THR A 163 -13.21 -0.62 0.57
CA THR A 163 -14.06 0.56 0.64
C THR A 163 -13.25 1.87 0.69
N ASN A 164 -12.03 1.82 1.24
CA ASN A 164 -11.18 2.98 1.45
C ASN A 164 -9.70 2.61 1.57
N GLN A 165 -8.85 3.64 1.54
CA GLN A 165 -7.39 3.50 1.65
C GLN A 165 -6.93 2.85 2.96
N ILE A 166 -7.67 3.03 4.06
CA ILE A 166 -7.30 2.49 5.36
C ILE A 166 -7.47 0.97 5.35
N GLU A 167 -8.58 0.46 4.81
CA GLU A 167 -8.79 -0.98 4.67
C GLU A 167 -7.72 -1.62 3.78
N TYR A 168 -7.36 -0.97 2.67
CA TYR A 168 -6.30 -1.44 1.77
C TYR A 168 -4.91 -1.46 2.44
N GLN A 169 -4.62 -0.50 3.31
CA GLN A 169 -3.40 -0.52 4.13
C GLN A 169 -3.45 -1.61 5.21
N ASN A 170 -4.60 -1.78 5.85
CA ASN A 170 -4.79 -2.81 6.86
C ASN A 170 -4.68 -4.22 6.27
N ALA A 171 -5.04 -4.42 5.01
CA ALA A 171 -4.84 -5.69 4.30
C ALA A 171 -3.34 -6.05 4.19
N ALA A 172 -2.48 -5.09 3.89
CA ALA A 172 -1.03 -5.34 3.89
C ALA A 172 -0.49 -5.66 5.29
N ALA A 173 -0.93 -4.91 6.31
CA ALA A 173 -0.55 -5.18 7.69
C ALA A 173 -1.02 -6.57 8.16
N ALA A 174 -2.23 -6.98 7.78
CA ALA A 174 -2.78 -8.29 8.12
C ALA A 174 -1.97 -9.44 7.53
N LEU A 175 -1.53 -9.33 6.28
CA LEU A 175 -0.64 -10.32 5.66
C LEU A 175 0.73 -10.38 6.35
N ASN A 176 1.28 -9.23 6.75
CA ASN A 176 2.53 -9.18 7.52
C ASN A 176 2.35 -9.74 8.94
N ASP A 177 1.16 -9.63 9.54
CA ASP A 177 0.86 -10.25 10.83
C ASP A 177 0.74 -11.77 10.70
N GLU A 178 0.12 -12.25 9.63
CA GLU A 178 0.00 -13.69 9.34
C GLU A 178 1.37 -14.33 9.04
N LEU A 179 2.23 -13.65 8.28
CA LEU A 179 3.63 -14.06 8.09
C LEU A 179 4.34 -14.33 9.43
N LYS A 180 4.12 -13.49 10.45
CA LYS A 180 4.75 -13.70 11.77
C LYS A 180 4.23 -14.94 12.47
N ILE A 181 2.95 -15.29 12.26
CA ILE A 181 2.29 -16.43 12.85
C ILE A 181 2.66 -17.73 12.14
N GLU A 182 2.60 -17.73 10.81
CA GLU A 182 2.71 -18.96 10.01
C GLU A 182 4.17 -19.29 9.63
N VAL A 183 5.03 -18.28 9.50
CA VAL A 183 6.39 -18.46 8.97
C VAL A 183 7.47 -18.24 10.02
N LEU A 184 7.30 -17.22 10.87
CA LEU A 184 8.36 -16.81 11.80
C LEU A 184 8.16 -17.33 13.24
N ALA A 185 7.00 -17.91 13.58
CA ALA A 185 6.72 -18.33 14.96
C ALA A 185 7.70 -19.41 15.47
N ASP A 186 8.12 -20.30 14.60
CA ASP A 186 9.02 -21.40 14.92
C ASP A 186 10.51 -21.06 14.66
N VAL A 187 10.80 -19.84 14.18
CA VAL A 187 12.15 -19.37 13.90
C VAL A 187 12.68 -18.53 15.06
N ASP A 188 13.83 -18.91 15.64
CA ASP A 188 14.53 -18.03 16.59
C ASP A 188 15.16 -16.85 15.85
N THR A 189 14.34 -15.83 15.62
CA THR A 189 14.72 -14.61 14.88
C THR A 189 15.75 -13.74 15.63
N THR A 190 16.12 -14.10 16.86
CA THR A 190 17.14 -13.37 17.64
C THR A 190 18.52 -13.99 17.52
N ALA A 191 18.62 -15.21 16.99
CA ALA A 191 19.87 -15.99 16.91
C ALA A 191 20.16 -16.49 15.49
N LEU A 192 19.93 -15.64 14.48
CA LEU A 192 20.14 -15.97 13.07
C LEU A 192 21.59 -15.73 12.58
N THR A 193 22.30 -14.78 13.17
CA THR A 193 23.67 -14.44 12.74
C THR A 193 24.58 -15.66 12.67
N GLY A 194 25.21 -15.87 11.52
CA GLY A 194 26.11 -16.97 11.23
C GLY A 194 25.43 -18.27 10.79
N LYS A 195 24.11 -18.35 10.80
CA LYS A 195 23.37 -19.50 10.28
C LYS A 195 23.20 -19.43 8.78
N THR A 196 23.05 -20.57 8.14
CA THR A 196 22.58 -20.68 6.75
C THR A 196 21.07 -20.66 6.74
N VAL A 197 20.50 -19.89 5.83
CA VAL A 197 19.05 -19.80 5.65
C VAL A 197 18.68 -19.96 4.18
N SER A 198 17.57 -20.67 3.93
CA SER A 198 16.89 -20.66 2.63
C SER A 198 15.64 -19.80 2.76
N ILE A 199 15.49 -18.83 1.87
CA ILE A 199 14.43 -17.82 1.95
C ILE A 199 13.75 -17.70 0.59
N THR A 200 12.42 -17.71 0.63
CA THR A 200 11.57 -17.23 -0.47
C THR A 200 10.77 -16.03 0.05
N GLY A 201 10.70 -14.96 -0.74
CA GLY A 201 10.01 -13.75 -0.33
C GLY A 201 9.82 -12.74 -1.45
N ALA A 202 9.30 -11.58 -1.10
CA ALA A 202 9.03 -10.50 -2.04
C ALA A 202 9.70 -9.20 -1.60
N PHE A 203 10.08 -8.37 -2.58
CA PHE A 203 10.59 -7.03 -2.33
C PHE A 203 10.15 -6.04 -3.42
N THR A 204 9.97 -4.78 -3.05
CA THR A 204 9.77 -3.69 -4.01
C THR A 204 11.13 -3.14 -4.42
N LEU A 205 11.40 -3.05 -5.73
CA LEU A 205 12.65 -2.50 -6.24
C LEU A 205 12.64 -0.97 -6.15
N VAL A 206 13.25 -0.46 -5.10
CA VAL A 206 13.49 0.99 -4.90
C VAL A 206 14.93 1.35 -5.22
N ASN A 207 15.87 0.46 -4.85
CA ASN A 207 17.30 0.62 -5.07
C ASN A 207 17.87 -0.67 -5.68
N PRO A 208 18.45 -0.60 -6.89
CA PRO A 208 19.05 -1.78 -7.54
C PRO A 208 20.20 -2.43 -6.77
N SER A 209 20.84 -1.72 -5.85
CA SER A 209 21.93 -2.23 -5.01
C SER A 209 21.51 -2.54 -3.58
N GLY A 210 20.20 -2.58 -3.27
CA GLY A 210 19.74 -2.86 -1.92
C GLY A 210 18.31 -3.36 -1.88
N TRP A 211 18.15 -4.65 -1.63
CA TRP A 211 16.85 -5.29 -1.50
C TRP A 211 16.46 -5.42 -0.04
N LEU A 212 15.19 -5.19 0.26
CA LEU A 212 14.59 -5.50 1.56
C LEU A 212 13.49 -6.52 1.34
N VAL A 213 13.81 -7.77 1.61
CA VAL A 213 12.93 -8.90 1.35
C VAL A 213 12.00 -9.13 2.54
N THR A 214 10.70 -9.21 2.26
CA THR A 214 9.69 -9.70 3.19
C THR A 214 9.48 -11.18 2.89
N PRO A 215 9.88 -12.11 3.77
CA PRO A 215 9.86 -13.53 3.48
C PRO A 215 8.44 -14.08 3.51
N VAL A 216 8.16 -15.12 2.74
CA VAL A 216 6.97 -15.98 2.87
C VAL A 216 7.37 -17.39 3.28
N LYS A 217 8.66 -17.72 3.22
CA LYS A 217 9.24 -18.97 3.67
C LYS A 217 10.63 -18.73 4.20
N VAL A 218 10.96 -19.37 5.33
CA VAL A 218 12.28 -19.32 5.98
C VAL A 218 12.60 -20.69 6.53
N ASP A 219 13.66 -21.31 5.99
CA ASP A 219 14.25 -22.53 6.53
C ASP A 219 15.61 -22.18 7.09
N VAL A 220 15.94 -22.66 8.30
CA VAL A 220 17.19 -22.36 9.03
C VAL A 220 17.96 -23.64 9.29
N GLU A 221 19.23 -23.68 8.87
CA GLU A 221 20.15 -24.79 9.08
C GLU A 221 21.12 -24.54 10.25
#